data_61801eb83dfe5fccd30bc0042b1ac706
#
_entry.id   61801eb83dfe5fccd30bc0042b1ac706
#
_cell.length_a   1.000
_cell.length_b   1.000
_cell.length_c   1.000
_cell.angle_alpha   90.00
_cell.angle_beta   90.00
_cell.angle_gamma   90.00
#
_symmetry.space_group_name_H-M   'P 1'
#
loop_
_entity.id
_entity.type
_entity.pdbx_description
1 polymer ?
#
loop_
_entity_poly.entity_id
_entity_poly.type
_entity_poly.pdbx_seq_one_letter_code
_entity_poly.pdbx_strand_id
1 'polypeptide(L)'
;MNVLQTTENGWAKDEILTQHIMEAMDTSDQEDFVFTVSVQGHGNYPETQLIENPKIKVEGIEDEALKNKWEYYVNQVYEMDQFVGDLIKAVEARKEPSVVVFYGDHLPTMGLKAEDLKSRYLYNTNYVIWDNVGLQKQDKNIPAYQLMSEILNRLDIHSGTVFNYHQQRKGTKNYLSDLELLQYDILYGKQYVYNNHPPISEGHMVMGIRDVSLSSIVPQLSSGYSLYGENFTKYSRVYVNGEKQKSSFLNNTRINLSETELQ
;
A
#
# COMPACT_ATOMS: atom_id res chain seq x y z
N MET A 1 -11.43 -12.73 -17.26
CA MET A 1 -10.10 -12.21 -16.87
C MET A 1 -10.21 -10.70 -16.88
N ASN A 2 -10.14 -10.06 -15.72
CA ASN A 2 -10.03 -8.61 -15.72
C ASN A 2 -8.63 -8.26 -16.24
N VAL A 3 -8.56 -7.66 -17.40
CA VAL A 3 -7.31 -7.14 -17.94
C VAL A 3 -6.92 -5.96 -17.05
N LEU A 4 -5.74 -6.00 -16.45
CA LEU A 4 -5.22 -4.90 -15.66
C LEU A 4 -5.18 -3.65 -16.55
N GLN A 5 -5.99 -2.65 -16.22
CA GLN A 5 -5.93 -1.35 -16.89
C GLN A 5 -4.72 -0.58 -16.38
N THR A 6 -3.98 -0.02 -17.31
CA THR A 6 -2.78 0.78 -17.00
C THR A 6 -2.94 2.20 -17.52
N THR A 7 -2.23 3.11 -16.86
CA THR A 7 -2.04 4.47 -17.37
C THR A 7 -1.23 4.43 -18.66
N GLU A 8 -1.19 5.53 -19.38
CA GLU A 8 -0.38 5.70 -20.61
C GLU A 8 1.12 5.48 -20.34
N ASN A 9 1.55 5.67 -19.09
CA ASN A 9 2.94 5.44 -18.63
C ASN A 9 3.14 4.04 -17.99
N GLY A 10 2.15 3.17 -18.07
CA GLY A 10 2.25 1.75 -17.68
C GLY A 10 2.03 1.43 -16.21
N TRP A 11 1.63 2.39 -15.36
CA TRP A 11 1.22 2.12 -13.99
C TRP A 11 -0.20 1.52 -13.95
N ALA A 12 -0.47 0.67 -12.97
CA ALA A 12 -1.83 0.17 -12.75
C ALA A 12 -2.76 1.31 -12.37
N LYS A 13 -3.97 1.34 -12.94
CA LYS A 13 -5.01 2.30 -12.54
C LYS A 13 -5.63 1.90 -11.20
N ASP A 14 -5.89 2.88 -10.35
CA ASP A 14 -6.37 2.66 -8.98
C ASP A 14 -7.84 2.22 -8.94
N GLU A 15 -8.62 2.41 -10.00
CA GLU A 15 -10.02 1.96 -10.09
C GLU A 15 -10.21 0.46 -9.78
N ILE A 16 -9.18 -0.38 -10.06
CA ILE A 16 -9.20 -1.80 -9.75
C ILE A 16 -9.19 -2.09 -8.25
N LEU A 17 -8.66 -1.17 -7.44
CA LEU A 17 -8.48 -1.37 -6.01
C LEU A 17 -9.81 -1.47 -5.26
N THR A 18 -10.87 -0.78 -5.71
CA THR A 18 -12.19 -0.87 -5.08
C THR A 18 -12.67 -2.31 -5.01
N GLN A 19 -12.63 -3.04 -6.14
CA GLN A 19 -13.02 -4.45 -6.17
C GLN A 19 -12.16 -5.30 -5.25
N HIS A 20 -10.85 -5.12 -5.30
CA HIS A 20 -9.92 -5.93 -4.50
C HIS A 20 -10.00 -5.64 -3.00
N ILE A 21 -10.27 -4.40 -2.60
CA ILE A 21 -10.53 -4.07 -1.21
C ILE A 21 -11.82 -4.75 -0.72
N MET A 22 -12.89 -4.71 -1.52
CA MET A 22 -14.14 -5.40 -1.16
C MET A 22 -13.94 -6.91 -1.08
N GLU A 23 -13.23 -7.52 -2.04
CA GLU A 23 -12.89 -8.94 -2.01
C GLU A 23 -12.06 -9.30 -0.77
N ALA A 24 -11.11 -8.45 -0.35
CA ALA A 24 -10.33 -8.65 0.87
C ALA A 24 -11.21 -8.63 2.13
N MET A 25 -12.15 -7.68 2.21
CA MET A 25 -13.11 -7.57 3.31
C MET A 25 -14.12 -8.73 3.35
N ASP A 26 -14.31 -9.45 2.26
CA ASP A 26 -15.18 -10.64 2.17
C ASP A 26 -14.45 -11.96 2.54
N THR A 27 -13.16 -11.90 2.89
CA THR A 27 -12.38 -13.12 3.22
C THR A 27 -12.64 -13.64 4.61
N SER A 28 -13.19 -12.84 5.51
CA SER A 28 -13.50 -13.24 6.88
C SER A 28 -14.81 -12.60 7.36
N ASP A 29 -15.40 -13.20 8.42
CA ASP A 29 -16.55 -12.65 9.16
C ASP A 29 -16.07 -11.84 10.39
N GLN A 30 -14.78 -11.52 10.47
CA GLN A 30 -14.17 -10.77 11.57
C GLN A 30 -13.90 -9.32 11.15
N GLU A 31 -13.43 -8.50 12.07
CA GLU A 31 -12.97 -7.15 11.77
C GLU A 31 -11.72 -7.22 10.88
N ASP A 32 -11.72 -6.42 9.81
CA ASP A 32 -10.64 -6.38 8.86
C ASP A 32 -9.75 -5.13 9.02
N PHE A 33 -8.47 -5.30 8.81
CA PHE A 33 -7.51 -4.23 8.57
C PHE A 33 -6.93 -4.37 7.17
N VAL A 34 -7.38 -3.51 6.25
CA VAL A 34 -6.93 -3.52 4.86
C VAL A 34 -5.94 -2.40 4.63
N PHE A 35 -4.69 -2.74 4.31
CA PHE A 35 -3.66 -1.79 3.91
C PHE A 35 -3.47 -1.83 2.40
N THR A 36 -3.78 -0.72 1.73
CA THR A 36 -3.74 -0.62 0.27
C THR A 36 -2.74 0.43 -0.16
N VAL A 37 -1.92 0.10 -1.16
CA VAL A 37 -0.97 1.04 -1.77
C VAL A 37 -1.41 1.32 -3.20
N SER A 38 -1.75 2.58 -3.48
CA SER A 38 -2.01 3.05 -4.83
C SER A 38 -0.71 3.39 -5.56
N VAL A 39 -0.71 3.31 -6.89
CA VAL A 39 0.50 3.53 -7.68
C VAL A 39 0.26 4.43 -8.90
N GLN A 40 -0.99 4.74 -9.21
CA GLN A 40 -1.35 5.46 -10.43
C GLN A 40 -0.67 6.84 -10.53
N GLY A 41 -0.59 7.56 -9.42
CA GLY A 41 0.04 8.87 -9.34
C GLY A 41 1.57 8.85 -9.17
N HIS A 42 2.20 7.65 -9.21
CA HIS A 42 3.64 7.52 -8.98
C HIS A 42 4.48 8.16 -10.09
N GLY A 43 5.69 8.58 -9.75
CA GLY A 43 6.65 9.30 -10.58
C GLY A 43 7.02 8.65 -11.92
N ASN A 44 8.05 9.17 -12.58
CA ASN A 44 8.37 9.01 -13.99
C ASN A 44 7.35 9.70 -14.90
N TYR A 45 7.02 10.94 -14.55
CA TYR A 45 6.09 11.75 -15.34
C TYR A 45 6.69 12.06 -16.72
N PRO A 46 5.88 11.87 -17.81
CA PRO A 46 6.35 12.04 -19.18
C PRO A 46 6.64 13.49 -19.51
N GLU A 47 7.71 13.75 -20.25
CA GLU A 47 8.08 15.07 -20.76
C GLU A 47 7.32 15.46 -22.03
N THR A 48 6.65 14.47 -22.64
CA THR A 48 5.80 14.65 -23.81
C THR A 48 4.34 14.42 -23.45
N GLN A 49 3.43 15.03 -24.21
CA GLN A 49 2.00 14.80 -24.01
C GLN A 49 1.64 13.35 -24.37
N LEU A 50 1.17 12.58 -23.38
CA LEU A 50 0.68 11.21 -23.57
C LEU A 50 -0.86 11.13 -23.56
N ILE A 51 -1.52 11.99 -22.79
CA ILE A 51 -2.99 12.02 -22.72
C ILE A 51 -3.51 12.87 -23.87
N GLU A 52 -4.21 12.26 -24.83
CA GLU A 52 -4.73 12.94 -26.00
C GLU A 52 -5.79 14.01 -25.65
N ASN A 53 -6.67 13.69 -24.70
CA ASN A 53 -7.79 14.55 -24.28
C ASN A 53 -7.80 14.73 -22.76
N PRO A 54 -6.86 15.52 -22.19
CA PRO A 54 -6.78 15.71 -20.75
C PRO A 54 -8.05 16.39 -20.20
N LYS A 55 -8.55 15.90 -19.08
CA LYS A 55 -9.69 16.49 -18.37
C LYS A 55 -9.30 17.80 -17.69
N ILE A 56 -8.06 17.87 -17.21
CA ILE A 56 -7.49 19.05 -16.59
C ILE A 56 -6.34 19.51 -17.45
N LYS A 57 -6.34 20.79 -17.86
CA LYS A 57 -5.25 21.42 -18.59
C LYS A 57 -4.42 22.29 -17.66
N VAL A 58 -3.10 22.25 -17.85
CA VAL A 58 -2.15 23.07 -17.09
C VAL A 58 -1.73 24.27 -17.94
N GLU A 59 -1.83 25.46 -17.37
CA GLU A 59 -1.46 26.73 -18.02
C GLU A 59 -0.43 27.48 -17.18
N GLY A 60 0.25 28.45 -17.77
CA GLY A 60 1.19 29.34 -17.08
C GLY A 60 2.58 28.75 -16.83
N ILE A 61 2.90 27.59 -17.42
CA ILE A 61 4.25 27.00 -17.40
C ILE A 61 4.86 27.14 -18.80
N GLU A 62 5.96 27.88 -18.94
CA GLU A 62 6.64 28.11 -20.23
C GLU A 62 7.44 26.88 -20.70
N ASP A 63 7.99 26.11 -19.78
CA ASP A 63 8.70 24.86 -20.08
C ASP A 63 7.70 23.77 -20.44
N GLU A 64 7.60 23.41 -21.71
CA GLU A 64 6.66 22.40 -22.21
C GLU A 64 6.89 21.01 -21.59
N ALA A 65 8.12 20.61 -21.29
CA ALA A 65 8.40 19.34 -20.66
C ALA A 65 7.86 19.32 -19.22
N LEU A 66 8.07 20.39 -18.47
CA LEU A 66 7.54 20.51 -17.10
C LEU A 66 6.01 20.64 -17.12
N LYS A 67 5.44 21.35 -18.07
CA LYS A 67 3.99 21.47 -18.26
C LYS A 67 3.35 20.11 -18.52
N ASN A 68 3.94 19.30 -19.42
CA ASN A 68 3.47 17.96 -19.72
C ASN A 68 3.52 17.03 -18.50
N LYS A 69 4.57 17.11 -17.68
CA LYS A 69 4.67 16.37 -16.41
C LYS A 69 3.54 16.73 -15.46
N TRP A 70 3.27 18.02 -15.28
CA TRP A 70 2.19 18.49 -14.41
C TRP A 70 0.82 18.13 -14.96
N GLU A 71 0.58 18.28 -16.27
CA GLU A 71 -0.70 17.95 -16.88
C GLU A 71 -0.99 16.45 -16.77
N TYR A 72 0.03 15.61 -17.01
CA TYR A 72 -0.10 14.17 -16.76
C TYR A 72 -0.47 13.88 -15.31
N TYR A 73 0.29 14.40 -14.35
CA TYR A 73 0.07 14.16 -12.94
C TYR A 73 -1.31 14.58 -12.45
N VAL A 74 -1.77 15.78 -12.77
CA VAL A 74 -3.08 16.26 -12.30
C VAL A 74 -4.24 15.45 -12.90
N ASN A 75 -4.09 14.89 -14.10
CA ASN A 75 -5.06 13.99 -14.68
C ASN A 75 -5.06 12.61 -14.02
N GLN A 76 -3.90 12.11 -13.58
CA GLN A 76 -3.86 10.91 -12.73
C GLN A 76 -4.52 11.15 -11.37
N VAL A 77 -4.27 12.30 -10.73
CA VAL A 77 -4.94 12.69 -9.47
C VAL A 77 -6.47 12.81 -9.68
N TYR A 78 -6.92 13.32 -10.81
CA TYR A 78 -8.35 13.37 -11.14
C TYR A 78 -8.98 11.97 -11.19
N GLU A 79 -8.31 10.98 -11.81
CA GLU A 79 -8.79 9.60 -11.84
C GLU A 79 -8.74 8.94 -10.43
N MET A 80 -7.69 9.24 -9.65
CA MET A 80 -7.60 8.79 -8.26
C MET A 80 -8.74 9.34 -7.40
N ASP A 81 -9.15 10.58 -7.60
CA ASP A 81 -10.31 11.18 -6.92
C ASP A 81 -11.61 10.44 -7.27
N GLN A 82 -11.79 10.02 -8.52
CA GLN A 82 -12.92 9.18 -8.91
C GLN A 82 -12.90 7.82 -8.19
N PHE A 83 -11.73 7.17 -8.13
CA PHE A 83 -11.54 5.94 -7.38
C PHE A 83 -11.91 6.13 -5.90
N VAL A 84 -11.44 7.20 -5.25
CA VAL A 84 -11.78 7.49 -3.86
C VAL A 84 -13.30 7.61 -3.67
N GLY A 85 -13.99 8.32 -4.57
CA GLY A 85 -15.44 8.44 -4.53
C GLY A 85 -16.17 7.11 -4.68
N ASP A 86 -15.70 6.25 -5.56
CA ASP A 86 -16.29 4.93 -5.78
C ASP A 86 -15.99 3.95 -4.65
N LEU A 87 -14.79 4.00 -4.06
CA LEU A 87 -14.46 3.22 -2.86
C LEU A 87 -15.36 3.60 -1.68
N ILE A 88 -15.56 4.89 -1.42
CA ILE A 88 -16.44 5.35 -0.34
C ILE A 88 -17.87 4.86 -0.55
N LYS A 89 -18.43 4.96 -1.77
CA LYS A 89 -19.76 4.41 -2.08
C LYS A 89 -19.85 2.90 -1.83
N ALA A 90 -18.81 2.15 -2.21
CA ALA A 90 -18.76 0.71 -2.01
C ALA A 90 -18.72 0.35 -0.51
N VAL A 91 -17.92 1.05 0.28
CA VAL A 91 -17.84 0.88 1.74
C VAL A 91 -19.18 1.24 2.41
N GLU A 92 -19.81 2.35 2.02
CA GLU A 92 -21.14 2.75 2.53
C GLU A 92 -22.22 1.71 2.23
N ALA A 93 -22.17 1.10 1.05
CA ALA A 93 -23.14 0.09 0.63
C ALA A 93 -23.10 -1.19 1.50
N ARG A 94 -21.96 -1.49 2.13
CA ARG A 94 -21.82 -2.63 3.07
C ARG A 94 -22.60 -2.41 4.36
N LYS A 95 -22.82 -1.17 4.78
CA LYS A 95 -23.50 -0.79 6.04
C LYS A 95 -22.79 -1.32 7.31
N GLU A 96 -21.51 -1.60 7.20
CA GLU A 96 -20.65 -2.03 8.30
C GLU A 96 -19.94 -0.83 8.91
N PRO A 97 -19.65 -0.80 10.22
CA PRO A 97 -18.83 0.23 10.84
C PRO A 97 -17.48 0.29 10.16
N SER A 98 -17.13 1.42 9.56
CA SER A 98 -15.94 1.54 8.73
C SER A 98 -15.24 2.88 8.93
N VAL A 99 -13.90 2.84 8.88
CA VAL A 99 -13.03 4.01 8.84
C VAL A 99 -12.06 3.86 7.68
N VAL A 100 -12.02 4.84 6.79
CA VAL A 100 -11.09 4.87 5.66
C VAL A 100 -10.13 6.03 5.82
N VAL A 101 -8.84 5.75 5.69
CA VAL A 101 -7.80 6.74 5.85
C VAL A 101 -7.01 6.86 4.56
N PHE A 102 -7.05 8.04 3.95
CA PHE A 102 -6.24 8.38 2.78
C PHE A 102 -5.08 9.25 3.23
N TYR A 103 -3.89 8.94 2.79
CA TYR A 103 -2.72 9.78 3.05
C TYR A 103 -1.71 9.68 1.92
N GLY A 104 -1.00 10.80 1.67
CA GLY A 104 0.15 10.78 0.76
C GLY A 104 1.41 10.36 1.52
N ASP A 105 2.22 9.52 0.92
CA ASP A 105 3.51 9.11 1.45
C ASP A 105 4.59 10.18 1.18
N HIS A 106 4.54 10.83 0.02
CA HIS A 106 5.42 11.93 -0.37
C HIS A 106 4.79 12.83 -1.44
N LEU A 107 5.40 13.97 -1.72
CA LEU A 107 5.02 14.86 -2.82
C LEU A 107 5.49 14.30 -4.18
N PRO A 108 4.86 14.73 -5.31
CA PRO A 108 5.30 14.33 -6.63
C PRO A 108 6.73 14.80 -6.93
N THR A 109 7.48 13.98 -7.69
CA THR A 109 8.88 14.24 -8.05
C THR A 109 8.99 15.26 -9.20
N MET A 110 8.57 16.51 -8.93
CA MET A 110 8.54 17.61 -9.91
C MET A 110 9.68 18.63 -9.71
N GLY A 111 10.72 18.28 -8.94
CA GLY A 111 11.80 19.18 -8.60
C GLY A 111 11.39 20.33 -7.67
N LEU A 112 10.31 20.16 -6.92
CA LEU A 112 9.80 21.15 -5.96
C LEU A 112 10.84 21.50 -4.90
N LYS A 113 10.90 22.75 -4.54
CA LYS A 113 11.69 23.30 -3.44
C LYS A 113 10.79 23.83 -2.35
N ALA A 114 11.35 24.02 -1.15
CA ALA A 114 10.58 24.54 -0.02
C ALA A 114 9.92 25.90 -0.31
N GLU A 115 10.59 26.76 -1.07
CA GLU A 115 10.05 28.07 -1.48
C GLU A 115 8.84 28.00 -2.41
N ASP A 116 8.66 26.89 -3.15
CA ASP A 116 7.52 26.69 -4.05
C ASP A 116 6.24 26.32 -3.30
N LEU A 117 6.37 25.92 -2.03
CA LEU A 117 5.27 25.42 -1.21
C LEU A 117 4.79 26.48 -0.20
N LYS A 118 3.47 26.60 -0.05
CA LYS A 118 2.88 27.46 1.01
C LYS A 118 3.32 27.03 2.41
N SER A 119 3.43 25.73 2.64
CA SER A 119 3.87 25.14 3.92
C SER A 119 5.35 25.35 4.21
N ARG A 120 6.17 25.57 3.18
CA ARG A 120 7.64 25.56 3.25
C ARG A 120 8.26 24.23 3.68
N TYR A 121 7.49 23.13 3.68
CA TYR A 121 7.94 21.79 4.09
C TYR A 121 7.78 20.80 2.97
N LEU A 122 8.90 20.29 2.42
CA LEU A 122 8.93 19.31 1.33
C LEU A 122 8.43 17.91 1.73
N TYR A 123 8.48 17.61 3.02
CA TYR A 123 8.14 16.25 3.52
C TYR A 123 6.77 16.18 4.18
N ASN A 124 6.00 17.28 4.14
CA ASN A 124 4.63 17.27 4.62
C ASN A 124 3.68 16.81 3.53
N THR A 125 2.81 15.88 3.88
CA THR A 125 1.68 15.44 3.06
C THR A 125 0.38 15.66 3.82
N ASN A 126 -0.74 15.43 3.15
CA ASN A 126 -2.05 15.52 3.77
C ASN A 126 -2.58 14.12 4.07
N TYR A 127 -3.46 14.05 5.07
CA TYR A 127 -4.29 12.87 5.30
C TYR A 127 -5.76 13.27 5.45
N VAL A 128 -6.66 12.37 5.12
CA VAL A 128 -8.11 12.51 5.29
C VAL A 128 -8.64 11.25 5.94
N ILE A 129 -9.49 11.42 6.94
CA ILE A 129 -10.22 10.33 7.57
C ILE A 129 -11.68 10.47 7.18
N TRP A 130 -12.23 9.46 6.55
CA TRP A 130 -13.65 9.27 6.33
C TRP A 130 -14.15 8.14 7.26
N ASP A 131 -15.33 8.28 7.81
CA ASP A 131 -15.93 7.25 8.65
C ASP A 131 -17.47 7.30 8.60
N ASN A 132 -18.09 6.17 8.95
CA ASN A 132 -19.53 6.05 9.17
C ASN A 132 -19.88 5.74 10.63
N VAL A 133 -18.92 5.89 11.54
CA VAL A 133 -19.08 5.60 12.98
C VAL A 133 -19.30 6.87 13.83
N GLY A 134 -19.29 8.04 13.19
CA GLY A 134 -19.62 9.32 13.83
C GLY A 134 -18.45 10.00 14.53
N LEU A 135 -17.22 9.80 14.06
CA LEU A 135 -16.06 10.52 14.58
C LEU A 135 -16.20 12.03 14.35
N GLN A 136 -15.96 12.82 15.37
CA GLN A 136 -15.97 14.27 15.23
C GLN A 136 -14.83 14.73 14.33
N LYS A 137 -15.09 15.66 13.39
CA LYS A 137 -14.05 16.23 12.54
C LYS A 137 -13.00 16.94 13.39
N GLN A 138 -11.73 16.67 13.12
CA GLN A 138 -10.59 17.31 13.76
C GLN A 138 -9.49 17.57 12.73
N ASP A 139 -9.15 18.84 12.52
CA ASP A 139 -7.99 19.21 11.71
C ASP A 139 -6.76 19.22 12.62
N LYS A 140 -5.80 18.34 12.36
CA LYS A 140 -4.65 18.11 13.24
C LYS A 140 -3.39 17.80 12.46
N ASN A 141 -2.31 18.49 12.79
CA ASN A 141 -0.97 18.14 12.32
C ASN A 141 -0.37 17.08 13.24
N ILE A 142 0.03 15.97 12.66
CA ILE A 142 0.66 14.87 13.40
C ILE A 142 1.85 14.31 12.63
N PRO A 143 2.88 13.78 13.30
CA PRO A 143 3.91 13.00 12.63
C PRO A 143 3.32 11.74 12.00
N ALA A 144 3.81 11.34 10.82
CA ALA A 144 3.29 10.18 10.08
C ALA A 144 3.28 8.89 10.94
N TYR A 145 4.31 8.67 11.76
CA TYR A 145 4.42 7.51 12.65
C TYR A 145 3.39 7.49 13.80
N GLN A 146 2.63 8.56 14.00
CA GLN A 146 1.52 8.61 14.98
C GLN A 146 0.14 8.46 14.35
N LEU A 147 0.04 8.43 13.01
CA LEU A 147 -1.27 8.46 12.32
C LEU A 147 -2.19 7.33 12.77
N MET A 148 -1.71 6.08 12.70
CA MET A 148 -2.52 4.92 13.11
C MET A 148 -2.88 5.00 14.60
N SER A 149 -1.95 5.37 15.46
CA SER A 149 -2.20 5.51 16.90
C SER A 149 -3.26 6.58 17.21
N GLU A 150 -3.27 7.67 16.45
CA GLU A 150 -4.29 8.72 16.57
C GLU A 150 -5.68 8.21 16.16
N ILE A 151 -5.77 7.43 15.06
CA ILE A 151 -7.01 6.83 14.59
C ILE A 151 -7.55 5.85 15.63
N LEU A 152 -6.72 4.93 16.11
CA LEU A 152 -7.10 3.96 17.14
C LEU A 152 -7.55 4.66 18.44
N ASN A 153 -6.88 5.73 18.86
CA ASN A 153 -7.29 6.50 20.02
C ASN A 153 -8.66 7.17 19.84
N ARG A 154 -8.99 7.63 18.64
CA ARG A 154 -10.32 8.20 18.33
C ARG A 154 -11.43 7.15 18.30
N LEU A 155 -11.09 5.90 18.08
CA LEU A 155 -11.98 4.74 18.11
C LEU A 155 -12.04 4.09 19.51
N ASP A 156 -11.41 4.68 20.52
CA ASP A 156 -11.28 4.12 21.87
C ASP A 156 -10.58 2.74 21.90
N ILE A 157 -9.66 2.52 20.96
CA ILE A 157 -8.84 1.30 20.89
C ILE A 157 -7.48 1.58 21.49
N HIS A 158 -7.19 0.92 22.61
CA HIS A 158 -5.97 1.12 23.40
C HIS A 158 -5.11 -0.14 23.51
N SER A 159 -5.22 -1.04 22.55
CA SER A 159 -4.40 -2.25 22.45
C SER A 159 -3.14 -2.02 21.59
N GLY A 160 -2.15 -2.91 21.76
CA GLY A 160 -0.88 -2.84 21.03
C GLY A 160 0.15 -1.94 21.71
N THR A 161 1.33 -2.49 21.99
CA THR A 161 2.39 -1.86 22.78
C THR A 161 2.82 -0.51 22.23
N VAL A 162 3.13 -0.44 20.93
CA VAL A 162 3.61 0.78 20.27
C VAL A 162 2.50 1.83 20.15
N PHE A 163 1.27 1.41 19.83
CA PHE A 163 0.13 2.32 19.73
C PHE A 163 -0.20 2.94 21.09
N ASN A 164 -0.22 2.13 22.13
CA ASN A 164 -0.43 2.59 23.50
C ASN A 164 0.66 3.55 23.98
N TYR A 165 1.92 3.25 23.63
CA TYR A 165 3.03 4.14 23.91
C TYR A 165 2.79 5.52 23.27
N HIS A 166 2.47 5.59 21.99
CA HIS A 166 2.15 6.85 21.31
C HIS A 166 0.98 7.59 21.95
N GLN A 167 -0.09 6.88 22.30
CA GLN A 167 -1.27 7.50 22.90
C GLN A 167 -0.96 8.13 24.26
N GLN A 168 -0.19 7.45 25.10
CA GLN A 168 0.07 7.85 26.48
C GLN A 168 1.28 8.78 26.64
N ARG A 169 2.29 8.66 25.79
CA ARG A 169 3.58 9.33 25.97
C ARG A 169 3.83 10.50 25.02
N LYS A 170 3.01 10.69 23.97
CA LYS A 170 3.14 11.85 23.07
C LYS A 170 3.12 13.15 23.89
N GLY A 171 4.09 14.03 23.60
CA GLY A 171 4.24 15.31 24.30
C GLY A 171 5.04 15.26 25.59
N THR A 172 5.51 14.09 26.06
CA THR A 172 6.46 14.03 27.19
C THR A 172 7.88 14.36 26.73
N LYS A 173 8.71 14.87 27.66
CA LYS A 173 10.07 15.32 27.36
C LYS A 173 10.96 14.25 26.72
N ASN A 174 10.82 13.00 27.15
CA ASN A 174 11.66 11.89 26.71
C ASN A 174 10.99 11.02 25.64
N TYR A 175 9.91 11.51 25.02
CA TYR A 175 9.09 10.71 24.11
C TYR A 175 9.89 9.99 23.03
N LEU A 176 10.78 10.69 22.29
CA LEU A 176 11.53 10.08 21.20
C LEU A 176 12.62 9.12 21.70
N SER A 177 13.33 9.49 22.77
CA SER A 177 14.36 8.60 23.34
C SER A 177 13.78 7.32 23.95
N ASP A 178 12.64 7.43 24.62
CA ASP A 178 11.95 6.26 25.16
C ASP A 178 11.37 5.38 24.04
N LEU A 179 10.90 5.99 22.93
CA LEU A 179 10.45 5.25 21.74
C LEU A 179 11.61 4.47 21.09
N GLU A 180 12.77 5.07 20.98
CA GLU A 180 13.98 4.43 20.45
C GLU A 180 14.38 3.22 21.31
N LEU A 181 14.36 3.37 22.64
CA LEU A 181 14.62 2.27 23.57
C LEU A 181 13.59 1.15 23.44
N LEU A 182 12.30 1.50 23.32
CA LEU A 182 11.22 0.53 23.12
C LEU A 182 11.40 -0.25 21.81
N GLN A 183 11.72 0.45 20.71
CA GLN A 183 12.01 -0.19 19.42
C GLN A 183 13.20 -1.11 19.50
N TYR A 184 14.28 -0.66 20.16
CA TYR A 184 15.45 -1.51 20.35
C TYR A 184 15.12 -2.78 21.15
N ASP A 185 14.38 -2.66 22.26
CA ASP A 185 13.99 -3.81 23.07
C ASP A 185 13.13 -4.81 22.29
N ILE A 186 12.19 -4.33 21.47
CA ILE A 186 11.30 -5.18 20.65
C ILE A 186 12.10 -5.91 19.55
N LEU A 187 12.99 -5.21 18.83
CA LEU A 187 13.63 -5.73 17.62
C LEU A 187 14.94 -6.45 17.88
N TYR A 188 15.73 -5.99 18.85
CA TYR A 188 17.10 -6.44 19.07
C TYR A 188 17.43 -6.78 20.52
N GLY A 189 16.58 -6.35 21.47
CA GLY A 189 16.75 -6.53 22.89
C GLY A 189 16.26 -7.88 23.39
N LYS A 190 15.95 -7.93 24.68
CA LYS A 190 15.45 -9.12 25.36
C LYS A 190 13.92 -9.15 25.46
N GLN A 191 13.24 -8.21 24.80
CA GLN A 191 11.78 -8.11 24.81
C GLN A 191 11.19 -7.97 26.22
N TYR A 192 11.86 -7.19 27.08
CA TYR A 192 11.42 -6.91 28.45
C TYR A 192 10.01 -6.33 28.49
N VAL A 193 9.63 -5.53 27.50
CA VAL A 193 8.28 -4.96 27.36
C VAL A 193 7.19 -6.04 27.32
N TYR A 194 7.53 -7.25 26.91
CA TYR A 194 6.64 -8.42 26.85
C TYR A 194 6.95 -9.46 27.94
N ASN A 195 7.76 -9.11 28.95
CA ASN A 195 8.22 -10.06 29.96
C ASN A 195 8.88 -11.31 29.36
N ASN A 196 9.66 -11.16 28.28
CA ASN A 196 10.26 -12.21 27.49
C ASN A 196 9.27 -13.19 26.81
N HIS A 197 8.00 -12.82 26.70
CA HIS A 197 6.95 -13.58 26.02
C HIS A 197 6.26 -12.68 24.97
N PRO A 198 6.90 -12.48 23.80
CA PRO A 198 6.31 -11.63 22.78
C PRO A 198 4.93 -12.14 22.37
N PRO A 199 3.93 -11.27 22.25
CA PRO A 199 2.57 -11.64 21.86
C PRO A 199 2.46 -11.92 20.36
N ILE A 200 3.56 -12.36 19.72
CA ILE A 200 3.58 -12.69 18.32
C ILE A 200 3.18 -14.16 18.20
N SER A 201 1.93 -14.41 17.88
CA SER A 201 1.55 -15.66 17.23
C SER A 201 2.05 -15.61 15.78
N GLU A 202 2.44 -16.75 15.23
CA GLU A 202 2.65 -16.85 13.78
C GLU A 202 1.34 -16.46 13.10
N GLY A 203 1.25 -15.21 12.66
CA GLY A 203 0.12 -14.70 11.91
C GLY A 203 0.24 -15.17 10.47
N HIS A 204 -0.81 -15.66 9.89
CA HIS A 204 -0.89 -15.89 8.45
C HIS A 204 -1.00 -14.52 7.75
N MET A 205 0.15 -13.87 7.54
CA MET A 205 0.17 -12.68 6.70
C MET A 205 0.09 -13.11 5.24
N VAL A 206 -1.01 -12.80 4.61
CA VAL A 206 -1.23 -13.04 3.18
C VAL A 206 -0.87 -11.78 2.41
N MET A 207 0.02 -11.90 1.44
CA MET A 207 0.31 -10.81 0.52
C MET A 207 -0.65 -10.89 -0.67
N GLY A 208 -1.63 -10.00 -0.71
CA GLY A 208 -2.73 -10.01 -1.67
C GLY A 208 -3.99 -10.67 -1.12
N ILE A 209 -4.97 -10.92 -1.99
CA ILE A 209 -6.31 -11.40 -1.62
C ILE A 209 -6.38 -12.93 -1.59
N ARG A 210 -5.45 -13.60 -2.28
CA ARG A 210 -5.48 -15.05 -2.46
C ARG A 210 -4.09 -15.64 -2.25
N ASP A 211 -4.04 -16.76 -1.56
CA ASP A 211 -2.81 -17.52 -1.40
C ASP A 211 -2.29 -18.04 -2.72
N VAL A 212 -0.96 -18.03 -2.86
CA VAL A 212 -0.29 -18.74 -3.92
C VAL A 212 -0.23 -20.23 -3.53
N SER A 213 -0.81 -21.09 -4.34
CA SER A 213 -0.79 -22.53 -4.11
C SER A 213 -0.04 -23.28 -5.21
N LEU A 214 0.64 -24.37 -4.84
CA LEU A 214 1.27 -25.30 -5.76
C LEU A 214 0.50 -26.62 -5.69
N SER A 215 -0.06 -27.06 -6.82
CA SER A 215 -0.86 -28.27 -6.92
C SER A 215 -0.08 -29.46 -7.50
N SER A 216 0.83 -29.22 -8.45
CA SER A 216 1.64 -30.29 -9.04
C SER A 216 2.92 -29.79 -9.69
N ILE A 217 3.90 -30.69 -9.78
CA ILE A 217 5.17 -30.49 -10.47
C ILE A 217 5.29 -31.59 -11.54
N VAL A 218 5.46 -31.20 -12.79
CA VAL A 218 5.50 -32.11 -13.92
C VAL A 218 6.81 -31.93 -14.69
N PRO A 219 7.61 -33.01 -14.92
CA PRO A 219 8.80 -32.93 -15.76
C PRO A 219 8.46 -32.47 -17.18
N GLN A 220 9.33 -31.67 -17.77
CA GLN A 220 9.22 -31.26 -19.18
C GLN A 220 10.01 -32.21 -20.07
N LEU A 221 9.56 -32.37 -21.31
CA LEU A 221 10.19 -33.32 -22.30
C LEU A 221 11.64 -32.90 -22.65
N SER A 222 11.96 -31.62 -22.59
CA SER A 222 13.28 -31.13 -22.98
C SER A 222 14.27 -30.98 -21.82
N SER A 223 13.86 -30.38 -20.73
CA SER A 223 14.56 -30.26 -19.42
C SER A 223 13.75 -29.40 -18.47
N GLY A 224 13.94 -29.60 -17.16
CA GLY A 224 13.26 -28.81 -16.13
C GLY A 224 11.83 -29.29 -15.83
N TYR A 225 11.06 -28.44 -15.18
CA TYR A 225 9.74 -28.80 -14.65
C TYR A 225 8.72 -27.68 -14.93
N SER A 226 7.45 -28.09 -15.09
CA SER A 226 6.30 -27.20 -15.03
C SER A 226 5.65 -27.30 -13.66
N LEU A 227 5.51 -26.19 -12.99
CA LEU A 227 4.78 -26.06 -11.74
C LEU A 227 3.37 -25.59 -12.06
N TYR A 228 2.38 -26.33 -11.61
CA TYR A 228 0.98 -25.98 -11.74
C TYR A 228 0.42 -25.61 -10.36
N GLY A 229 -0.41 -24.60 -10.33
CA GLY A 229 -0.99 -24.07 -9.10
C GLY A 229 -1.98 -22.96 -9.36
N GLU A 230 -2.17 -22.09 -8.39
CA GLU A 230 -3.07 -20.95 -8.49
C GLU A 230 -2.40 -19.67 -7.98
N ASN A 231 -2.89 -18.53 -8.49
CA ASN A 231 -2.51 -17.19 -8.08
C ASN A 231 -1.03 -16.85 -8.28
N PHE A 232 -0.35 -17.53 -9.20
CA PHE A 232 1.00 -17.13 -9.59
C PHE A 232 0.98 -15.74 -10.25
N THR A 233 2.03 -14.97 -10.02
CA THR A 233 2.26 -13.67 -10.63
C THR A 233 3.62 -13.63 -11.32
N LYS A 234 3.87 -12.63 -12.16
CA LYS A 234 5.19 -12.38 -12.75
C LYS A 234 6.29 -12.13 -11.71
N TYR A 235 5.91 -11.84 -10.48
CA TYR A 235 6.81 -11.62 -9.35
C TYR A 235 7.01 -12.87 -8.48
N SER A 236 6.24 -13.93 -8.70
CA SER A 236 6.42 -15.20 -8.00
C SER A 236 7.84 -15.73 -8.19
N ARG A 237 8.42 -16.24 -7.13
CA ARG A 237 9.77 -16.82 -7.11
C ARG A 237 9.71 -18.23 -6.60
N VAL A 238 10.45 -19.13 -7.23
CA VAL A 238 10.52 -20.53 -6.83
C VAL A 238 11.79 -20.78 -6.04
N TYR A 239 11.66 -21.45 -4.92
CA TYR A 239 12.75 -21.91 -4.08
C TYR A 239 12.66 -23.42 -3.92
N VAL A 240 13.82 -24.11 -4.01
CA VAL A 240 13.95 -25.54 -3.73
C VAL A 240 14.98 -25.66 -2.61
N ASN A 241 14.61 -26.26 -1.49
CA ASN A 241 15.48 -26.41 -0.31
C ASN A 241 16.10 -25.08 0.16
N GLY A 242 15.35 -23.97 0.05
CA GLY A 242 15.81 -22.63 0.41
C GLY A 242 16.63 -21.89 -0.65
N GLU A 243 16.98 -22.53 -1.75
CA GLU A 243 17.72 -21.93 -2.86
C GLU A 243 16.80 -21.43 -3.97
N LYS A 244 16.98 -20.17 -4.38
CA LYS A 244 16.20 -19.56 -5.45
C LYS A 244 16.53 -20.20 -6.79
N GLN A 245 15.50 -20.63 -7.48
CA GLN A 245 15.61 -21.28 -8.79
C GLN A 245 15.32 -20.29 -9.93
N LYS A 246 15.93 -20.57 -11.10
CA LYS A 246 15.62 -19.85 -12.33
C LYS A 246 14.28 -20.32 -12.87
N SER A 247 13.31 -19.43 -12.90
CA SER A 247 11.94 -19.74 -13.30
C SER A 247 11.37 -18.71 -14.27
N SER A 248 10.42 -19.14 -15.08
CA SER A 248 9.70 -18.32 -16.06
C SER A 248 8.21 -18.37 -15.77
N PHE A 249 7.60 -17.22 -15.49
CA PHE A 249 6.17 -17.07 -15.35
C PHE A 249 5.48 -17.22 -16.72
N LEU A 250 4.51 -18.11 -16.84
CA LEU A 250 3.70 -18.27 -18.04
C LEU A 250 2.31 -17.65 -17.89
N ASN A 251 1.63 -17.98 -16.81
CA ASN A 251 0.33 -17.44 -16.44
C ASN A 251 0.07 -17.67 -14.93
N ASN A 252 -1.10 -17.27 -14.45
CA ASN A 252 -1.49 -17.38 -13.05
C ASN A 252 -1.61 -18.81 -12.51
N THR A 253 -1.55 -19.82 -13.38
CA THR A 253 -1.62 -21.24 -13.00
C THR A 253 -0.38 -22.03 -13.38
N ARG A 254 0.63 -21.40 -14.02
CA ARG A 254 1.82 -22.13 -14.48
C ARG A 254 3.10 -21.29 -14.45
N ILE A 255 4.13 -21.89 -13.83
CA ILE A 255 5.53 -21.43 -13.88
C ILE A 255 6.40 -22.56 -14.41
N ASN A 256 7.38 -22.26 -15.25
CA ASN A 256 8.39 -23.21 -15.66
C ASN A 256 9.68 -22.99 -14.88
N LEU A 257 10.29 -24.10 -14.44
CA LEU A 257 11.66 -24.18 -13.93
C LEU A 257 12.58 -24.67 -15.03
N SER A 258 13.72 -24.01 -15.20
CA SER A 258 14.80 -24.48 -16.07
C SER A 258 15.84 -25.23 -15.22
N GLU A 259 16.20 -26.44 -15.65
CA GLU A 259 17.38 -27.20 -15.18
C GLU A 259 17.59 -27.25 -13.65
N THR A 260 16.64 -27.82 -12.92
CA THR A 260 16.80 -28.10 -11.49
C THR A 260 16.67 -29.60 -11.29
N GLU A 261 17.65 -30.24 -10.65
CA GLU A 261 17.47 -31.58 -10.11
C GLU A 261 16.62 -31.46 -8.85
N LEU A 262 15.36 -31.87 -8.96
CA LEU A 262 14.52 -32.09 -7.78
C LEU A 262 14.88 -33.48 -7.23
N GLN A 263 15.61 -33.51 -6.11
CA GLN A 263 15.86 -34.76 -5.35
C GLN A 263 14.67 -35.10 -4.49
#